data_308ea121cba0f69d6bf695c26bf569a2
#
_entry.id   308ea121cba0f69d6bf695c26bf569a2
#
_cell.length_a   1.000
_cell.length_b   1.000
_cell.length_c   1.000
_cell.angle_alpha   90.00
_cell.angle_beta   90.00
_cell.angle_gamma   90.00
#
_symmetry.space_group_name_H-M   'P 1'
#
loop_
_entity.id
_entity.type
_entity.pdbx_description
1 polymer ?
#
loop_
_entity_poly.entity_id
_entity_poly.type
_entity_poly.pdbx_seq_one_letter_code
_entity_poly.pdbx_strand_id
1 'polypeptide(L)'
;MDEKLKQREEELIEKVSKFCDKHLDDECKGLSIKMVKRLGQEDNVPYKRGDLKNWAAGIIYALAQTSFLFDKSFKPYTTANQICKFFKTKKSTTGNKARQIRELLDLEPADIEFSTEYVLRNSGFLRMHGSGRKTKSLRGSENSAMLGAVVQMLNRK
;
A
#
# COMPACT_ATOMS: atom_id res chain seq x y z
N MET A 1 2.65 16.08 -14.81
CA MET A 1 3.42 16.15 -13.54
C MET A 1 4.67 16.98 -13.77
N ASP A 2 4.92 17.95 -12.92
CA ASP A 2 6.09 18.78 -13.12
C ASP A 2 7.37 18.01 -12.75
N GLU A 3 8.51 18.55 -13.18
CA GLU A 3 9.80 17.90 -13.02
C GLU A 3 10.17 17.65 -11.56
N LYS A 4 9.90 18.65 -10.72
CA LYS A 4 10.24 18.56 -9.31
C LYS A 4 9.43 17.48 -8.62
N LEU A 5 8.15 17.38 -8.93
CA LEU A 5 7.27 16.37 -8.36
C LEU A 5 7.68 14.98 -8.84
N LYS A 6 8.09 14.88 -10.09
CA LYS A 6 8.57 13.61 -10.64
C LYS A 6 9.82 13.12 -9.91
N GLN A 7 10.74 14.04 -9.60
CA GLN A 7 11.92 13.68 -8.82
C GLN A 7 11.55 13.16 -7.44
N ARG A 8 10.58 13.80 -6.80
CA ARG A 8 10.13 13.36 -5.48
C ARG A 8 9.48 11.99 -5.57
N GLU A 9 8.73 11.73 -6.62
CA GLU A 9 8.15 10.40 -6.85
C GLU A 9 9.24 9.35 -6.97
N GLU A 10 10.26 9.61 -7.76
CA GLU A 10 11.35 8.69 -7.96
C GLU A 10 12.12 8.41 -6.67
N GLU A 11 12.36 9.45 -5.87
CA GLU A 11 13.01 9.28 -4.58
C GLU A 11 12.16 8.46 -3.62
N LEU A 12 10.86 8.71 -3.63
CA LEU A 12 9.94 7.97 -2.77
C LEU A 12 9.92 6.49 -3.15
N ILE A 13 9.86 6.21 -4.45
CA ILE A 13 9.91 4.84 -4.95
C ILE A 13 11.20 4.15 -4.51
N GLU A 14 12.31 4.85 -4.61
CA GLU A 14 13.60 4.29 -4.18
C GLU A 14 13.59 3.94 -2.70
N LYS A 15 13.05 4.84 -1.87
CA LYS A 15 13.01 4.61 -0.43
C LYS A 15 12.17 3.39 -0.04
N VAL A 16 10.98 3.27 -0.61
CA VAL A 16 10.13 2.12 -0.29
C VAL A 16 10.72 0.84 -0.85
N SER A 17 11.34 0.91 -2.02
CA SER A 17 11.98 -0.25 -2.65
C SER A 17 13.11 -0.80 -1.80
N LYS A 18 13.92 0.08 -1.23
CA LYS A 18 15.03 -0.34 -0.36
C LYS A 18 14.54 -1.09 0.86
N PHE A 19 13.46 -0.62 1.47
CA PHE A 19 12.89 -1.32 2.61
C PHE A 19 12.41 -2.71 2.22
N CYS A 20 11.70 -2.80 1.09
CA CYS A 20 11.17 -4.09 0.63
C CYS A 20 12.29 -5.06 0.27
N ASP A 21 13.36 -4.56 -0.35
CA ASP A 21 14.50 -5.41 -0.70
C ASP A 21 15.18 -5.98 0.54
N LYS A 22 15.20 -5.22 1.62
CA LYS A 22 15.90 -5.64 2.84
C LYS A 22 15.03 -6.48 3.77
N HIS A 23 13.76 -6.13 3.89
CA HIS A 23 12.90 -6.68 4.93
C HIS A 23 11.66 -7.42 4.43
N LEU A 24 11.29 -7.24 3.18
CA LEU A 24 10.08 -7.84 2.63
C LEU A 24 10.43 -8.62 1.36
N ASP A 25 9.59 -8.52 0.33
CA ASP A 25 9.79 -9.25 -0.92
C ASP A 25 9.44 -8.38 -2.13
N ASP A 26 9.59 -8.97 -3.32
CA ASP A 26 9.34 -8.26 -4.56
C ASP A 26 7.88 -7.92 -4.76
N GLU A 27 6.98 -8.75 -4.26
CA GLU A 27 5.55 -8.47 -4.36
C GLU A 27 5.19 -7.23 -3.55
N CYS A 28 5.69 -7.13 -2.33
CA CYS A 28 5.48 -5.95 -1.50
C CYS A 28 6.10 -4.72 -2.12
N LYS A 29 7.26 -4.88 -2.74
CA LYS A 29 7.90 -3.78 -3.47
C LYS A 29 6.99 -3.26 -4.58
N GLY A 30 6.44 -4.17 -5.38
CA GLY A 30 5.52 -3.79 -6.44
C GLY A 30 4.29 -3.08 -5.92
N LEU A 31 3.72 -3.57 -4.82
CA LEU A 31 2.54 -2.94 -4.23
C LEU A 31 2.86 -1.56 -3.67
N SER A 32 4.04 -1.40 -3.07
CA SER A 32 4.48 -0.10 -2.55
C SER A 32 4.63 0.92 -3.66
N ILE A 33 5.25 0.51 -4.77
CA ILE A 33 5.42 1.38 -5.93
C ILE A 33 4.05 1.76 -6.50
N LYS A 34 3.14 0.80 -6.55
CA LYS A 34 1.78 1.05 -7.01
C LYS A 34 1.08 2.10 -6.15
N MET A 35 1.28 2.04 -4.84
CA MET A 35 0.72 3.04 -3.94
C MET A 35 1.29 4.43 -4.22
N VAL A 36 2.60 4.53 -4.42
CA VAL A 36 3.22 5.80 -4.75
C VAL A 36 2.59 6.39 -6.01
N LYS A 37 2.44 5.56 -7.03
CA LYS A 37 1.88 6.02 -8.30
C LYS A 37 0.42 6.42 -8.19
N ARG A 38 -0.35 5.70 -7.41
CA ARG A 38 -1.76 6.06 -7.19
C ARG A 38 -1.87 7.37 -6.44
N LEU A 39 -1.02 7.60 -5.44
CA LEU A 39 -1.00 8.88 -4.74
C LEU A 39 -0.61 10.02 -5.67
N GLY A 40 0.23 9.74 -6.65
CA GLY A 40 0.65 10.72 -7.64
C GLY A 40 -0.46 11.13 -8.60
N GLN A 41 -1.56 10.39 -8.65
CA GLN A 41 -2.70 10.70 -9.49
C GLN A 41 -3.73 11.60 -8.80
N GLU A 42 -3.55 11.88 -7.52
CA GLU A 42 -4.44 12.77 -6.80
C GLU A 42 -4.27 14.21 -7.28
N ASP A 43 -5.36 14.98 -7.25
CA ASP A 43 -5.30 16.38 -7.64
C ASP A 43 -4.30 17.14 -6.79
N ASN A 44 -4.27 16.83 -5.50
CA ASN A 44 -3.30 17.41 -4.58
C ASN A 44 -2.43 16.26 -4.07
N VAL A 45 -1.30 16.07 -4.75
CA VAL A 45 -0.41 14.96 -4.46
C VAL A 45 0.15 15.10 -3.04
N PRO A 46 -0.09 14.12 -2.16
CA PRO A 46 0.28 14.27 -0.74
C PRO A 46 1.79 14.40 -0.52
N TYR A 47 2.60 13.65 -1.25
CA TYR A 47 4.06 13.70 -1.08
C TYR A 47 4.72 14.87 -1.79
N LYS A 48 3.93 15.77 -2.34
CA LYS A 48 4.43 17.02 -2.90
C LYS A 48 5.15 17.85 -1.84
N ARG A 49 4.73 17.70 -0.60
CA ARG A 49 5.29 18.42 0.55
C ARG A 49 5.67 17.44 1.66
N GLY A 50 6.49 17.92 2.55
CA GLY A 50 6.90 17.16 3.71
C GLY A 50 8.13 16.31 3.43
N ASP A 51 8.61 15.68 4.48
CA ASP A 51 9.80 14.85 4.40
C ASP A 51 9.43 13.50 3.77
N LEU A 52 10.14 13.14 2.71
CA LEU A 52 9.85 11.89 1.99
C LEU A 52 10.03 10.65 2.86
N LYS A 53 10.90 10.69 3.84
CA LYS A 53 11.06 9.51 4.71
C LYS A 53 9.78 9.23 5.49
N ASN A 54 9.05 10.26 5.88
CA ASN A 54 7.78 10.09 6.56
C ASN A 54 6.72 9.50 5.63
N TRP A 55 6.69 9.93 4.39
CA TRP A 55 5.78 9.36 3.39
C TRP A 55 6.15 7.92 3.06
N ALA A 56 7.45 7.64 2.93
CA ALA A 56 7.92 6.28 2.66
C ALA A 56 7.51 5.32 3.80
N ALA A 57 7.77 5.73 5.04
CA ALA A 57 7.37 4.94 6.19
C ALA A 57 5.86 4.74 6.24
N GLY A 58 5.11 5.79 5.93
CA GLY A 58 3.65 5.73 5.90
C GLY A 58 3.12 4.76 4.86
N ILE A 59 3.74 4.75 3.68
CA ILE A 59 3.34 3.82 2.60
C ILE A 59 3.56 2.38 3.04
N ILE A 60 4.73 2.07 3.57
CA ILE A 60 5.02 0.71 4.03
C ILE A 60 4.08 0.32 5.18
N TYR A 61 3.81 1.26 6.09
CA TYR A 61 2.90 1.02 7.20
C TYR A 61 1.47 0.74 6.70
N ALA A 62 1.00 1.53 5.73
CA ALA A 62 -0.32 1.30 5.15
C ALA A 62 -0.40 -0.05 4.45
N LEU A 63 0.65 -0.40 3.71
CA LEU A 63 0.73 -1.72 3.08
C LEU A 63 0.71 -2.83 4.13
N ALA A 64 1.41 -2.63 5.24
CA ALA A 64 1.44 -3.60 6.31
C ALA A 64 0.04 -3.84 6.88
N GLN A 65 -0.77 -2.79 6.93
CA GLN A 65 -2.14 -2.91 7.42
C GLN A 65 -3.05 -3.63 6.44
N THR A 66 -2.90 -3.39 5.14
CA THR A 66 -3.71 -4.07 4.13
C THR A 66 -3.29 -5.52 3.94
N SER A 67 -2.01 -5.81 4.06
CA SER A 67 -1.46 -7.15 3.79
C SER A 67 -1.10 -7.92 5.05
N PHE A 68 -1.53 -7.44 6.21
CA PHE A 68 -1.31 -8.11 7.50
C PHE A 68 0.17 -8.41 7.76
N LEU A 69 1.05 -7.50 7.35
CA LEU A 69 2.50 -7.70 7.57
C LEU A 69 2.90 -7.62 9.03
N PHE A 70 2.02 -7.09 9.89
CA PHE A 70 2.27 -7.04 11.34
C PHE A 70 1.83 -8.33 12.04
N ASP A 71 1.22 -9.25 11.32
CA ASP A 71 0.74 -10.52 11.88
C ASP A 71 1.76 -11.61 11.55
N LYS A 72 2.31 -12.24 12.59
CA LYS A 72 3.33 -13.28 12.44
C LYS A 72 2.84 -14.49 11.67
N SER A 73 1.55 -14.72 11.63
CA SER A 73 0.99 -15.85 10.91
C SER A 73 0.92 -15.62 9.40
N PHE A 74 1.22 -14.40 8.95
CA PHE A 74 1.26 -14.06 7.53
C PHE A 74 2.68 -13.77 7.09
N LYS A 75 2.97 -13.98 5.82
CA LYS A 75 4.28 -13.72 5.25
C LYS A 75 4.16 -12.73 4.11
N PRO A 76 5.12 -11.80 3.95
CA PRO A 76 6.23 -11.55 4.85
C PRO A 76 5.78 -10.86 6.14
N TYR A 77 6.68 -10.73 7.10
CA TYR A 77 6.39 -10.15 8.40
C TYR A 77 7.32 -8.98 8.70
N THR A 78 6.78 -7.91 9.24
CA THR A 78 7.56 -6.79 9.73
C THR A 78 6.84 -6.20 10.95
N THR A 79 7.44 -5.19 11.57
CA THR A 79 6.84 -4.52 12.72
C THR A 79 6.87 -3.01 12.50
N ALA A 80 5.98 -2.30 13.21
CA ALA A 80 6.01 -0.84 13.18
C ALA A 80 7.36 -0.30 13.62
N ASN A 81 7.97 -0.94 14.62
CA ASN A 81 9.30 -0.53 15.10
C ASN A 81 10.35 -0.68 14.00
N GLN A 82 10.32 -1.77 13.26
CA GLN A 82 11.27 -2.00 12.17
C GLN A 82 11.14 -0.93 11.08
N ILE A 83 9.91 -0.58 10.73
CA ILE A 83 9.64 0.45 9.73
C ILE A 83 10.19 1.80 10.21
N CYS A 84 9.84 2.19 11.42
CA CYS A 84 10.25 3.49 11.96
C CYS A 84 11.76 3.57 12.13
N LYS A 85 12.39 2.49 12.53
CA LYS A 85 13.84 2.45 12.69
C LYS A 85 14.54 2.59 11.35
N PHE A 86 14.03 1.90 10.32
CA PHE A 86 14.65 1.95 9.01
C PHE A 86 14.60 3.35 8.42
N PHE A 87 13.43 4.00 8.50
CA PHE A 87 13.25 5.32 7.90
C PHE A 87 13.60 6.46 8.86
N LYS A 88 13.92 6.15 10.11
CA LYS A 88 14.24 7.14 11.15
C LYS A 88 13.07 8.11 11.34
N THR A 89 11.90 7.55 11.56
CA THR A 89 10.67 8.31 11.75
C THR A 89 10.05 7.98 13.10
N LYS A 90 9.14 8.85 13.55
CA LYS A 90 8.40 8.61 14.77
C LYS A 90 7.16 7.79 14.47
N LYS A 91 6.80 6.92 15.41
CA LYS A 91 5.64 6.05 15.26
C LYS A 91 4.35 6.82 15.01
N SER A 92 4.15 7.90 15.76
CA SER A 92 2.95 8.73 15.61
C SER A 92 2.88 9.39 14.24
N THR A 93 4.01 9.92 13.76
CA THR A 93 4.09 10.54 12.44
C THR A 93 3.82 9.50 11.35
N THR A 94 4.45 8.34 11.46
CA THR A 94 4.27 7.26 10.48
C THR A 94 2.83 6.79 10.45
N GLY A 95 2.22 6.59 11.61
CA GLY A 95 0.82 6.19 11.70
C GLY A 95 -0.13 7.21 11.09
N ASN A 96 0.16 8.51 11.31
CA ASN A 96 -0.65 9.57 10.73
C ASN A 96 -0.55 9.60 9.22
N LYS A 97 0.65 9.42 8.67
CA LYS A 97 0.83 9.36 7.22
C LYS A 97 0.13 8.14 6.64
N ALA A 98 0.23 7.01 7.31
CA ALA A 98 -0.47 5.79 6.87
C ALA A 98 -1.98 6.00 6.84
N ARG A 99 -2.52 6.68 7.84
CA ARG A 99 -3.95 6.97 7.88
C ARG A 99 -4.37 7.86 6.72
N GLN A 100 -3.59 8.90 6.44
CA GLN A 100 -3.87 9.78 5.30
C GLN A 100 -3.88 9.00 3.99
N ILE A 101 -2.90 8.10 3.82
CA ILE A 101 -2.81 7.27 2.62
C ILE A 101 -4.02 6.36 2.51
N ARG A 102 -4.40 5.69 3.61
CA ARG A 102 -5.56 4.81 3.60
C ARG A 102 -6.83 5.56 3.24
N GLU A 103 -6.99 6.78 3.76
CA GLU A 103 -8.17 7.58 3.46
C GLU A 103 -8.18 8.03 2.01
N LEU A 104 -7.03 8.48 1.49
CA LEU A 104 -6.95 8.93 0.10
C LEU A 104 -7.20 7.81 -0.90
N LEU A 105 -6.66 6.63 -0.63
CA LEU A 105 -6.80 5.48 -1.53
C LEU A 105 -7.95 4.57 -1.14
N ASP A 106 -8.66 4.91 -0.07
CA ASP A 106 -9.83 4.16 0.39
C ASP A 106 -9.48 2.69 0.67
N LEU A 107 -8.38 2.48 1.39
CA LEU A 107 -7.84 1.16 1.65
C LEU A 107 -8.50 0.50 2.86
N GLU A 108 -8.67 -0.83 2.78
CA GLU A 108 -9.16 -1.65 3.87
C GLU A 108 -8.25 -2.85 4.05
N PRO A 109 -8.31 -3.51 5.23
CA PRO A 109 -7.56 -4.76 5.39
C PRO A 109 -7.95 -5.78 4.33
N ALA A 110 -6.97 -6.48 3.79
CA ALA A 110 -7.14 -7.44 2.69
C ALA A 110 -7.72 -6.79 1.44
N ASP A 111 -7.38 -5.52 1.21
CA ASP A 111 -7.81 -4.79 0.01
C ASP A 111 -7.37 -5.56 -1.23
N ILE A 112 -8.29 -5.76 -2.18
CA ILE A 112 -8.00 -6.56 -3.38
C ILE A 112 -6.85 -5.97 -4.19
N GLU A 113 -6.82 -4.66 -4.31
CA GLU A 113 -5.83 -3.99 -5.15
C GLU A 113 -4.44 -3.92 -4.51
N PHE A 114 -4.39 -3.83 -3.18
CA PHE A 114 -3.14 -3.53 -2.47
C PHE A 114 -2.74 -4.60 -1.44
N SER A 115 -3.23 -5.82 -1.58
CA SER A 115 -2.83 -6.90 -0.70
C SER A 115 -2.00 -7.92 -1.44
N THR A 116 -1.14 -8.63 -0.71
CA THR A 116 -0.34 -9.69 -1.31
C THR A 116 -1.24 -10.86 -1.68
N GLU A 117 -0.78 -11.65 -2.63
CA GLU A 117 -1.49 -12.86 -3.03
C GLU A 117 -1.69 -13.80 -1.86
N TYR A 118 -0.69 -13.91 -0.99
CA TYR A 118 -0.78 -14.75 0.19
C TYR A 118 -1.98 -14.36 1.05
N VAL A 119 -2.15 -13.06 1.30
CA VAL A 119 -3.27 -12.56 2.11
C VAL A 119 -4.59 -12.83 1.42
N LEU A 120 -4.68 -12.58 0.13
CA LEU A 120 -5.92 -12.78 -0.61
C LEU A 120 -6.34 -14.25 -0.62
N ARG A 121 -5.39 -15.17 -0.65
CA ARG A 121 -5.69 -16.60 -0.66
C ARG A 121 -6.01 -17.15 0.72
N ASN A 122 -5.34 -16.66 1.76
CA ASN A 122 -5.33 -17.34 3.05
C ASN A 122 -6.14 -16.65 4.14
N SER A 123 -6.58 -15.41 3.91
CA SER A 123 -7.25 -14.67 4.98
C SER A 123 -8.68 -15.12 5.24
N GLY A 124 -9.37 -15.61 4.24
CA GLY A 124 -10.80 -15.84 4.34
C GLY A 124 -11.60 -14.55 4.48
N PHE A 125 -10.91 -13.49 4.84
CA PHE A 125 -11.49 -12.17 5.04
C PHE A 125 -12.12 -11.64 3.76
N LEU A 126 -11.44 -11.82 2.65
CA LEU A 126 -11.91 -11.35 1.35
C LEU A 126 -13.29 -11.93 1.02
N ARG A 127 -13.46 -13.23 1.27
CA ARG A 127 -14.72 -13.91 0.99
C ARG A 127 -15.85 -13.38 1.87
N MET A 128 -15.57 -13.21 3.15
CA MET A 128 -16.57 -12.76 4.11
C MET A 128 -17.01 -11.33 3.86
N HIS A 129 -16.10 -10.49 3.42
CA HIS A 129 -16.36 -9.06 3.28
C HIS A 129 -16.46 -8.61 1.82
N GLY A 130 -16.57 -9.57 0.89
CA GLY A 130 -16.63 -9.28 -0.52
C GLY A 130 -17.78 -8.35 -0.91
N SER A 131 -18.95 -8.57 -0.32
CA SER A 131 -20.11 -7.76 -0.65
C SER A 131 -19.92 -6.30 -0.23
N GLY A 132 -19.35 -6.06 0.94
CA GLY A 132 -19.05 -4.70 1.37
C GLY A 132 -18.08 -4.00 0.46
N ARG A 133 -17.09 -4.73 0.01
CA ARG A 133 -16.10 -4.18 -0.90
C ARG A 133 -16.70 -3.86 -2.26
N LYS A 134 -17.65 -4.64 -2.72
CA LYS A 134 -18.31 -4.38 -3.98
C LYS A 134 -18.93 -3.00 -4.02
N THR A 135 -19.59 -2.62 -2.95
CA THR A 135 -20.19 -1.30 -2.85
C THR A 135 -19.12 -0.22 -3.04
N LYS A 136 -17.99 -0.40 -2.40
CA LYS A 136 -16.89 0.53 -2.47
C LYS A 136 -16.28 0.59 -3.86
N SER A 137 -16.09 -0.58 -4.48
CA SER A 137 -15.48 -0.68 -5.80
C SER A 137 -16.35 -0.04 -6.88
N LEU A 138 -17.64 -0.03 -6.70
CA LEU A 138 -18.56 0.50 -7.69
C LEU A 138 -18.58 2.02 -7.76
N ARG A 139 -17.86 2.69 -6.87
CA ARG A 139 -17.82 4.15 -6.91
C ARG A 139 -17.08 4.69 -8.11
N GLY A 140 -16.21 3.90 -8.73
CA GLY A 140 -15.46 4.32 -9.89
C GLY A 140 -15.47 3.24 -10.95
N SER A 141 -15.73 3.62 -12.19
CA SER A 141 -15.78 2.65 -13.28
C SER A 141 -14.43 1.99 -13.51
N GLU A 142 -13.36 2.73 -13.36
CA GLU A 142 -12.02 2.18 -13.51
C GLU A 142 -11.72 1.14 -12.46
N ASN A 143 -12.32 1.27 -11.29
CA ASN A 143 -12.12 0.29 -10.22
C ASN A 143 -12.77 -1.04 -10.56
N SER A 144 -13.88 -1.01 -11.27
CA SER A 144 -14.54 -2.24 -11.69
C SER A 144 -13.66 -3.04 -12.66
N ALA A 145 -13.00 -2.34 -13.57
CA ALA A 145 -12.10 -2.99 -14.52
C ALA A 145 -10.90 -3.60 -13.82
N MET A 146 -10.34 -2.88 -12.86
CA MET A 146 -9.19 -3.38 -12.10
C MET A 146 -9.57 -4.60 -11.28
N LEU A 147 -10.74 -4.56 -10.67
CA LEU A 147 -11.23 -5.67 -9.88
C LEU A 147 -11.37 -6.93 -10.74
N GLY A 148 -11.90 -6.78 -11.94
CA GLY A 148 -12.00 -7.90 -12.87
C GLY A 148 -10.65 -8.49 -13.21
N ALA A 149 -9.67 -7.63 -13.45
CA ALA A 149 -8.32 -8.09 -13.78
C ALA A 149 -7.70 -8.87 -12.62
N VAL A 150 -7.90 -8.39 -11.40
CA VAL A 150 -7.37 -9.07 -10.23
C VAL A 150 -8.01 -10.44 -10.06
N VAL A 151 -9.32 -10.52 -10.23
CA VAL A 151 -10.03 -11.80 -10.13
C VAL A 151 -9.51 -12.78 -11.17
N GLN A 152 -9.28 -12.32 -12.40
CA GLN A 152 -8.74 -13.18 -13.43
C GLN A 152 -7.35 -13.71 -13.06
N MET A 153 -6.52 -12.87 -12.51
CA MET A 153 -5.19 -13.29 -12.06
C MET A 153 -5.26 -14.36 -11.00
N LEU A 154 -6.17 -14.21 -10.05
CA LEU A 154 -6.35 -15.20 -9.00
C LEU A 154 -6.88 -16.52 -9.56
N ASN A 155 -7.75 -16.45 -10.55
CA ASN A 155 -8.36 -17.65 -11.12
C ASN A 155 -7.40 -18.47 -11.98
N ARG A 156 -6.32 -17.86 -12.46
CA ARG A 156 -5.32 -18.59 -13.23
C ARG A 156 -4.54 -19.57 -12.41
N LYS A 157 -4.64 -19.46 -11.13
CA LYS A 157 -3.92 -20.33 -10.21
C LYS A 157 -4.80 -21.42 -9.67
#